data_36b5353b21437c02ab1bb9f116ded893
#
_entry.id   36b5353b21437c02ab1bb9f116ded893
#
_cell.length_a   1.000
_cell.length_b   1.000
_cell.length_c   1.000
_cell.angle_alpha   90.00
_cell.angle_beta   90.00
_cell.angle_gamma   90.00
#
_symmetry.space_group_name_H-M   'P 1'
#
loop_
_entity.id
_entity.type
_entity.pdbx_description
1 polymer ?
#
loop_
_entity_poly.entity_id
_entity_poly.type
_entity_poly.pdbx_seq_one_letter_code
_entity_poly.pdbx_strand_id
1 'polypeptide(L)'
;DKSRIGATGHSAGGNAAIRGAAYFGKEASEMDSALSKLHSVYISGYVLTLRNSVLRHVNSNIGVSYALYDEGAFRNKLKNGDMRFAPEALRVVNSGRLKTLPKLKEVELGKLYGNINDRTARIVHNEPLLHPFQPYNGLATANQIKFFETVFSHKSELSPEDQIWQWNCLLYT
;
A
#
# COMPACT_ATOMS: atom_id res chain seq x y z
N ASP A 1 -21.32 -1.96 -1.78
CA ASP A 1 -20.78 -1.85 -3.14
C ASP A 1 -19.31 -2.32 -3.16
N LYS A 2 -19.02 -3.41 -3.86
CA LYS A 2 -17.67 -3.99 -3.98
C LYS A 2 -16.66 -3.06 -4.67
N SER A 3 -17.12 -2.05 -5.40
CA SER A 3 -16.27 -1.08 -6.09
C SER A 3 -15.57 -0.10 -5.14
N ARG A 4 -16.01 -0.03 -3.87
CA ARG A 4 -15.56 0.97 -2.89
C ARG A 4 -15.08 0.39 -1.56
N ILE A 5 -14.71 -0.90 -1.52
CA ILE A 5 -14.16 -1.51 -0.32
C ILE A 5 -12.63 -1.40 -0.36
N GLY A 6 -12.07 -0.70 0.61
CA GLY A 6 -10.63 -0.64 0.85
C GLY A 6 -10.26 -1.33 2.15
N ALA A 7 -9.04 -1.84 2.22
CA ALA A 7 -8.46 -2.36 3.44
C ALA A 7 -7.10 -1.71 3.72
N THR A 8 -6.82 -1.45 4.97
CA THR A 8 -5.52 -0.95 5.40
C THR A 8 -5.08 -1.63 6.69
N GLY A 9 -3.81 -1.54 6.98
CA GLY A 9 -3.24 -2.01 8.24
C GLY A 9 -1.78 -1.63 8.36
N HIS A 10 -1.34 -1.48 9.62
CA HIS A 10 0.04 -1.22 9.96
C HIS A 10 0.73 -2.48 10.50
N SER A 11 1.98 -2.68 10.18
CA SER A 11 2.81 -3.79 10.67
C SER A 11 2.16 -5.16 10.39
N ALA A 12 1.83 -5.95 11.39
CA ALA A 12 1.08 -7.21 11.25
C ALA A 12 -0.27 -7.02 10.54
N GLY A 13 -0.95 -5.87 10.77
CA GLY A 13 -2.17 -5.49 10.07
C GLY A 13 -1.94 -5.26 8.57
N GLY A 14 -0.80 -4.68 8.17
CA GLY A 14 -0.40 -4.54 6.78
C GLY A 14 -0.17 -5.90 6.10
N ASN A 15 0.44 -6.86 6.83
CA ASN A 15 0.54 -8.24 6.37
C ASN A 15 -0.84 -8.89 6.16
N ALA A 16 -1.76 -8.70 7.11
CA ALA A 16 -3.12 -9.22 7.01
C ALA A 16 -3.87 -8.60 5.81
N ALA A 17 -3.77 -7.29 5.62
CA ALA A 17 -4.42 -6.57 4.52
C ALA A 17 -3.99 -7.09 3.14
N ILE A 18 -2.67 -7.25 2.88
CA ILE A 18 -2.20 -7.75 1.58
C ILE A 18 -2.54 -9.24 1.36
N ARG A 19 -2.52 -10.06 2.43
CA ARG A 19 -2.94 -11.45 2.33
C ARG A 19 -4.44 -11.56 2.07
N GLY A 20 -5.26 -10.73 2.70
CA GLY A 20 -6.69 -10.61 2.42
C GLY A 20 -6.95 -10.21 0.95
N ALA A 21 -6.22 -9.23 0.43
CA ALA A 21 -6.33 -8.83 -0.96
C ALA A 21 -5.95 -9.97 -1.93
N ALA A 22 -4.92 -10.75 -1.61
CA ALA A 22 -4.53 -11.92 -2.40
C ALA A 22 -5.57 -13.05 -2.32
N TYR A 23 -6.14 -13.28 -1.15
CA TYR A 23 -7.22 -14.27 -0.94
C TYR A 23 -8.44 -13.93 -1.78
N PHE A 24 -8.97 -12.72 -1.65
CA PHE A 24 -10.15 -12.28 -2.41
C PHE A 24 -9.90 -12.14 -3.92
N GLY A 25 -8.66 -11.84 -4.33
CA GLY A 25 -8.29 -11.83 -5.73
C GLY A 25 -8.24 -13.24 -6.32
N LYS A 26 -7.76 -14.23 -5.56
CA LYS A 26 -7.80 -15.64 -5.95
C LYS A 26 -9.24 -16.16 -6.01
N GLU A 27 -10.05 -15.90 -4.98
CA GLU A 27 -11.48 -16.26 -4.95
C GLU A 27 -12.21 -15.70 -6.18
N ALA A 28 -11.96 -14.43 -6.55
CA ALA A 28 -12.57 -13.81 -7.73
C ALA A 28 -12.20 -14.52 -9.04
N SER A 29 -10.95 -14.95 -9.19
CA SER A 29 -10.52 -15.68 -10.39
C SER A 29 -11.06 -17.11 -10.45
N GLU A 30 -11.26 -17.77 -9.32
CA GLU A 30 -11.84 -19.13 -9.25
C GLU A 30 -13.37 -19.14 -9.51
N MET A 31 -14.04 -18.02 -9.19
CA MET A 31 -15.50 -17.88 -9.38
C MET A 31 -15.87 -17.22 -10.71
N ASP A 32 -14.94 -17.08 -11.62
CA ASP A 32 -15.10 -16.31 -12.90
C ASP A 32 -15.65 -14.89 -12.66
N SER A 33 -15.37 -14.35 -11.47
CA SER A 33 -15.75 -12.99 -11.11
C SER A 33 -14.64 -12.03 -11.46
N ALA A 34 -14.89 -11.12 -12.39
CA ALA A 34 -13.91 -10.15 -12.86
C ALA A 34 -13.38 -9.23 -11.73
N LEU A 35 -14.11 -9.12 -10.61
CA LEU A 35 -13.79 -8.16 -9.55
C LEU A 35 -13.62 -8.84 -8.18
N SER A 36 -12.44 -8.65 -7.59
CA SER A 36 -12.21 -8.96 -6.18
C SER A 36 -13.12 -8.14 -5.26
N LYS A 37 -13.45 -8.67 -4.07
CA LYS A 37 -14.20 -7.95 -3.03
C LYS A 37 -13.47 -6.69 -2.56
N LEU A 38 -12.13 -6.71 -2.53
CA LEU A 38 -11.34 -5.54 -2.18
C LEU A 38 -10.93 -4.78 -3.44
N HIS A 39 -11.39 -3.52 -3.55
CA HIS A 39 -10.97 -2.61 -4.60
C HIS A 39 -9.54 -2.13 -4.41
N SER A 40 -9.16 -1.84 -3.17
CA SER A 40 -7.87 -1.25 -2.86
C SER A 40 -7.32 -1.74 -1.53
N VAL A 41 -6.00 -1.78 -1.39
CA VAL A 41 -5.31 -2.10 -0.16
C VAL A 41 -4.16 -1.14 0.06
N TYR A 42 -4.00 -0.64 1.30
CA TYR A 42 -2.86 0.17 1.70
C TYR A 42 -2.11 -0.51 2.84
N ILE A 43 -0.82 -0.75 2.62
CA ILE A 43 0.05 -1.48 3.54
C ILE A 43 1.00 -0.48 4.18
N SER A 44 0.95 -0.37 5.50
CA SER A 44 1.85 0.49 6.26
C SER A 44 2.81 -0.34 7.10
N GLY A 45 4.10 -0.03 7.04
CA GLY A 45 5.14 -0.62 7.88
C GLY A 45 5.38 -2.12 7.71
N TYR A 46 5.06 -2.70 6.54
CA TYR A 46 5.31 -4.13 6.30
C TYR A 46 5.57 -4.45 4.83
N VAL A 47 6.70 -5.08 4.53
CA VAL A 47 7.10 -5.38 3.15
C VAL A 47 7.48 -6.84 2.90
N LEU A 48 7.63 -7.66 3.94
CA LEU A 48 8.17 -9.03 3.81
C LEU A 48 7.28 -9.99 2.99
N THR A 49 5.97 -9.74 2.96
CA THR A 49 5.00 -10.53 2.15
C THR A 49 4.79 -9.99 0.74
N LEU A 50 5.46 -8.90 0.34
CA LEU A 50 5.40 -8.37 -1.02
C LEU A 50 6.24 -9.24 -1.98
N ARG A 51 5.84 -10.51 -2.10
CA ARG A 51 6.46 -11.53 -2.94
C ARG A 51 5.59 -11.81 -4.17
N ASN A 52 6.20 -12.24 -5.26
CA ASN A 52 5.47 -12.58 -6.48
C ASN A 52 4.38 -13.63 -6.25
N SER A 53 4.60 -14.60 -5.33
CA SER A 53 3.61 -15.61 -4.97
C SER A 53 2.32 -15.04 -4.34
N VAL A 54 2.40 -13.87 -3.70
CA VAL A 54 1.26 -13.14 -3.14
C VAL A 54 0.70 -12.17 -4.18
N LEU A 55 1.57 -11.31 -4.73
CA LEU A 55 1.17 -10.22 -5.63
C LEU A 55 0.45 -10.69 -6.90
N ARG A 56 0.79 -11.88 -7.41
CA ARG A 56 0.12 -12.46 -8.60
C ARG A 56 -1.38 -12.73 -8.40
N HIS A 57 -1.82 -12.85 -7.16
CA HIS A 57 -3.22 -13.10 -6.81
C HIS A 57 -3.97 -11.82 -6.39
N VAL A 58 -3.26 -10.68 -6.24
CA VAL A 58 -3.90 -9.43 -5.83
C VAL A 58 -4.55 -8.77 -7.03
N ASN A 59 -5.88 -8.72 -7.01
CA ASN A 59 -6.70 -7.98 -7.97
C ASN A 59 -7.30 -6.74 -7.25
N SER A 60 -6.41 -5.85 -6.81
CA SER A 60 -6.74 -4.62 -6.08
C SER A 60 -5.67 -3.57 -6.35
N ASN A 61 -6.02 -2.30 -6.28
CA ASN A 61 -5.05 -1.21 -6.26
C ASN A 61 -4.21 -1.29 -4.97
N ILE A 62 -2.90 -1.05 -5.04
CA ILE A 62 -1.99 -1.20 -3.90
C ILE A 62 -1.26 0.11 -3.61
N GLY A 63 -1.41 0.62 -2.37
CA GLY A 63 -0.51 1.57 -1.77
C GLY A 63 0.41 0.90 -0.75
N VAL A 64 1.65 1.34 -0.69
CA VAL A 64 2.64 0.90 0.30
C VAL A 64 3.29 2.13 0.92
N SER A 65 3.35 2.16 2.24
CA SER A 65 4.12 3.11 3.02
C SER A 65 5.09 2.34 3.90
N TYR A 66 6.36 2.70 3.89
CA TYR A 66 7.38 2.08 4.73
C TYR A 66 8.26 3.16 5.36
N ALA A 67 8.51 3.03 6.65
CA ALA A 67 9.36 3.97 7.39
C ALA A 67 10.83 3.81 6.98
N LEU A 68 11.50 4.91 6.63
CA LEU A 68 12.90 4.91 6.18
C LEU A 68 13.84 4.38 7.27
N TYR A 69 13.53 4.66 8.53
CA TYR A 69 14.30 4.24 9.70
C TYR A 69 13.65 3.08 10.45
N ASP A 70 12.91 2.22 9.72
CA ASP A 70 12.29 1.02 10.30
C ASP A 70 13.38 0.08 10.84
N GLU A 71 13.35 -0.20 12.13
CA GLU A 71 14.28 -1.09 12.81
C GLU A 71 14.14 -2.55 12.36
N GLY A 72 12.99 -2.91 11.77
CA GLY A 72 12.77 -4.21 11.14
C GLY A 72 13.37 -4.34 9.74
N ALA A 73 13.91 -3.25 9.18
CA ALA A 73 14.43 -3.23 7.80
C ALA A 73 15.63 -4.19 7.60
N PHE A 74 16.34 -4.59 8.66
CA PHE A 74 17.38 -5.61 8.56
C PHE A 74 16.86 -6.96 8.01
N ARG A 75 15.54 -7.22 8.07
CA ARG A 75 14.87 -8.39 7.49
C ARG A 75 14.59 -8.26 6.00
N ASN A 76 14.66 -7.05 5.44
CA ASN A 76 14.51 -6.79 4.02
C ASN A 76 15.76 -7.25 3.26
N LYS A 77 15.64 -7.40 1.94
CA LYS A 77 16.79 -7.82 1.13
C LYS A 77 17.94 -6.83 1.13
N LEU A 78 17.65 -5.52 1.11
CA LEU A 78 18.69 -4.48 1.16
C LEU A 78 19.25 -4.22 2.56
N LYS A 79 18.61 -4.75 3.62
CA LYS A 79 18.99 -4.50 5.01
C LYS A 79 18.90 -3.03 5.42
N ASN A 80 18.07 -2.25 4.73
CA ASN A 80 17.75 -0.86 5.06
C ASN A 80 16.31 -0.54 4.65
N GLY A 81 15.78 0.61 5.08
CA GLY A 81 14.41 1.04 4.84
C GLY A 81 14.18 1.80 3.52
N ASP A 82 15.19 2.00 2.67
CA ASP A 82 15.04 2.74 1.42
C ASP A 82 14.25 1.93 0.37
N MET A 83 13.02 2.40 0.08
CA MET A 83 12.13 1.72 -0.85
C MET A 83 12.41 2.01 -2.32
N ARG A 84 13.26 2.99 -2.65
CA ARG A 84 13.55 3.33 -4.06
C ARG A 84 14.16 2.17 -4.83
N PHE A 85 15.03 1.40 -4.17
CA PHE A 85 15.74 0.26 -4.78
C PHE A 85 15.34 -1.07 -4.16
N ALA A 86 14.45 -1.08 -3.18
CA ALA A 86 14.06 -2.30 -2.48
C ALA A 86 13.36 -3.29 -3.43
N PRO A 87 13.82 -4.54 -3.51
CA PRO A 87 13.18 -5.56 -4.35
C PRO A 87 11.69 -5.75 -4.01
N GLU A 88 11.30 -5.48 -2.77
CA GLU A 88 9.93 -5.52 -2.29
C GLU A 88 9.06 -4.46 -3.00
N ALA A 89 9.51 -3.21 -3.00
CA ALA A 89 8.81 -2.10 -3.67
C ALA A 89 8.82 -2.26 -5.19
N LEU A 90 9.96 -2.67 -5.78
CA LEU A 90 10.07 -2.96 -7.21
C LEU A 90 9.10 -4.06 -7.66
N ARG A 91 8.90 -5.12 -6.86
CA ARG A 91 7.89 -6.13 -7.15
C ARG A 91 6.47 -5.57 -7.17
N VAL A 92 6.15 -4.69 -6.21
CA VAL A 92 4.83 -4.03 -6.15
C VAL A 92 4.60 -3.22 -7.41
N VAL A 93 5.46 -2.25 -7.73
CA VAL A 93 5.23 -1.39 -8.91
C VAL A 93 5.24 -2.16 -10.21
N ASN A 94 6.11 -3.15 -10.36
CA ASN A 94 6.15 -3.99 -11.57
C ASN A 94 4.93 -4.94 -11.68
N SER A 95 4.27 -5.30 -10.56
CA SER A 95 3.05 -6.13 -10.59
C SER A 95 1.85 -5.44 -11.23
N GLY A 96 1.82 -4.10 -11.24
CA GLY A 96 0.78 -3.29 -11.87
C GLY A 96 1.07 -2.88 -13.31
N ARG A 97 2.23 -3.28 -13.87
CA ARG A 97 2.65 -2.86 -15.22
C ARG A 97 2.37 -3.95 -16.26
N LEU A 98 2.18 -3.52 -17.50
CA LEU A 98 2.07 -4.45 -18.64
C LEU A 98 3.35 -5.29 -18.74
N LYS A 99 3.19 -6.59 -18.96
CA LYS A 99 4.30 -7.55 -19.06
C LYS A 99 5.24 -7.26 -20.24
N THR A 100 4.75 -6.53 -21.24
CA THR A 100 5.51 -6.09 -22.42
C THR A 100 6.50 -4.96 -22.15
N LEU A 101 6.30 -4.22 -21.05
CA LEU A 101 7.18 -3.12 -20.67
C LEU A 101 8.41 -3.63 -19.90
N PRO A 102 9.58 -2.99 -20.08
CA PRO A 102 10.76 -3.33 -19.31
C PRO A 102 10.48 -3.09 -17.81
N LYS A 103 11.01 -3.98 -16.96
CA LYS A 103 10.86 -3.83 -15.51
C LYS A 103 11.61 -2.59 -15.01
N LEU A 104 10.96 -1.86 -14.13
CA LEU A 104 11.59 -0.75 -13.43
C LEU A 104 12.69 -1.29 -12.51
N LYS A 105 13.80 -0.53 -12.43
CA LYS A 105 14.94 -0.80 -11.54
C LYS A 105 15.00 0.15 -10.36
N GLU A 106 14.19 1.21 -10.40
CA GLU A 106 14.05 2.21 -9.35
C GLU A 106 12.59 2.61 -9.22
N VAL A 107 12.14 2.88 -8.00
CA VAL A 107 10.80 3.39 -7.69
C VAL A 107 10.89 4.88 -7.43
N GLU A 108 10.10 5.65 -8.17
CA GLU A 108 9.85 7.05 -7.85
C GLU A 108 8.77 7.12 -6.76
N LEU A 109 9.16 7.60 -5.57
CA LEU A 109 8.27 7.66 -4.42
C LEU A 109 7.13 8.64 -4.66
N GLY A 110 5.92 8.28 -4.21
CA GLY A 110 4.71 9.08 -4.41
C GLY A 110 4.14 9.06 -5.82
N LYS A 111 4.78 8.38 -6.76
CA LYS A 111 4.26 8.23 -8.13
C LYS A 111 3.25 7.10 -8.23
N LEU A 112 2.13 7.38 -8.90
CA LEU A 112 1.14 6.37 -9.25
C LEU A 112 1.55 5.64 -10.53
N TYR A 113 1.69 4.34 -10.46
CA TYR A 113 1.96 3.43 -11.58
C TYR A 113 0.70 2.61 -11.89
N GLY A 114 0.53 2.19 -13.14
CA GLY A 114 -0.61 1.35 -13.55
C GLY A 114 -1.90 2.15 -13.75
N ASN A 115 -3.05 1.46 -13.65
CA ASN A 115 -4.37 2.02 -13.91
C ASN A 115 -5.33 1.64 -12.77
N ILE A 116 -6.11 2.62 -12.30
CA ILE A 116 -7.04 2.45 -11.18
C ILE A 116 -8.21 1.54 -11.58
N ASN A 117 -8.78 1.75 -12.76
CA ASN A 117 -9.95 1.01 -13.24
C ASN A 117 -9.64 -0.47 -13.44
N ASP A 118 -8.42 -0.77 -13.90
CA ASP A 118 -7.91 -2.14 -14.10
C ASP A 118 -7.41 -2.76 -12.78
N ARG A 119 -7.52 -2.04 -11.66
CA ARG A 119 -6.99 -2.44 -10.34
C ARG A 119 -5.49 -2.76 -10.33
N THR A 120 -4.76 -2.12 -11.24
CA THR A 120 -3.31 -2.24 -11.38
C THR A 120 -2.55 -1.04 -10.84
N ALA A 121 -3.25 -0.05 -10.25
CA ALA A 121 -2.59 1.11 -9.67
C ALA A 121 -1.69 0.73 -8.49
N ARG A 122 -0.48 1.27 -8.47
CA ARG A 122 0.56 1.02 -7.47
C ARG A 122 1.22 2.32 -7.08
N ILE A 123 1.36 2.58 -5.79
CA ILE A 123 2.09 3.73 -5.25
C ILE A 123 2.94 3.29 -4.07
N VAL A 124 4.12 3.88 -3.91
CA VAL A 124 5.03 3.60 -2.79
C VAL A 124 5.43 4.92 -2.15
N HIS A 125 5.27 5.00 -0.85
CA HIS A 125 5.74 6.08 0.02
C HIS A 125 6.83 5.56 0.95
N ASN A 126 7.74 6.45 1.38
CA ASN A 126 8.87 6.07 2.24
C ASN A 126 9.22 7.27 3.12
N GLU A 127 8.50 7.41 4.21
CA GLU A 127 8.61 8.55 5.10
C GLU A 127 9.83 8.42 6.03
N PRO A 128 10.53 9.52 6.37
CA PRO A 128 11.69 9.52 7.26
C PRO A 128 11.28 9.37 8.74
N LEU A 129 10.76 8.20 9.07
CA LEU A 129 10.17 7.85 10.37
C LEU A 129 10.73 6.53 10.89
N LEU A 130 10.55 6.30 12.19
CA LEU A 130 10.64 4.98 12.82
C LEU A 130 9.30 4.24 12.68
N HIS A 131 9.36 2.91 12.66
CA HIS A 131 8.20 2.02 12.52
C HIS A 131 7.03 2.34 13.45
N PRO A 132 7.22 2.49 14.78
CA PRO A 132 6.10 2.68 15.70
C PRO A 132 5.38 4.03 15.55
N PHE A 133 6.04 5.02 14.97
CA PHE A 133 5.45 6.35 14.78
C PHE A 133 4.68 6.52 13.47
N GLN A 134 4.81 5.58 12.54
CA GLN A 134 4.20 5.69 11.22
C GLN A 134 2.67 5.83 11.26
N PRO A 135 1.90 5.08 12.09
CA PRO A 135 0.45 5.24 12.19
C PRO A 135 0.00 6.59 12.74
N TYR A 136 0.87 7.26 13.49
CA TYR A 136 0.58 8.53 14.17
C TYR A 136 1.15 9.75 13.45
N ASN A 137 1.87 9.56 12.36
CA ASN A 137 2.49 10.65 11.62
C ASN A 137 1.50 11.24 10.61
N GLY A 138 1.31 12.56 10.65
CA GLY A 138 0.38 13.26 9.76
C GLY A 138 0.67 13.06 8.27
N LEU A 139 1.96 13.08 7.86
CA LEU A 139 2.33 12.87 6.47
C LEU A 139 2.02 11.43 6.01
N ALA A 140 2.39 10.41 6.82
CA ALA A 140 2.13 9.01 6.48
C ALA A 140 0.63 8.72 6.38
N THR A 141 -0.17 9.28 7.29
CA THR A 141 -1.62 9.14 7.28
C THR A 141 -2.25 9.94 6.13
N ALA A 142 -1.76 11.15 5.84
CA ALA A 142 -2.21 11.93 4.68
C ALA A 142 -1.96 11.21 3.36
N ASN A 143 -0.79 10.57 3.18
CA ASN A 143 -0.48 9.75 2.01
C ASN A 143 -1.47 8.59 1.85
N GLN A 144 -1.86 7.94 2.95
CA GLN A 144 -2.85 6.88 2.93
C GLN A 144 -4.24 7.39 2.54
N ILE A 145 -4.68 8.52 3.10
CA ILE A 145 -5.98 9.14 2.79
C ILE A 145 -6.01 9.55 1.31
N LYS A 146 -4.98 10.25 0.82
CA LYS A 146 -4.85 10.65 -0.59
C LYS A 146 -4.89 9.46 -1.55
N PHE A 147 -4.27 8.34 -1.18
CA PHE A 147 -4.39 7.12 -1.96
C PHE A 147 -5.83 6.66 -2.08
N PHE A 148 -6.58 6.56 -0.96
CA PHE A 148 -7.99 6.14 -0.99
C PHE A 148 -8.89 7.14 -1.70
N GLU A 149 -8.69 8.45 -1.51
CA GLU A 149 -9.39 9.48 -2.27
C GLU A 149 -9.19 9.31 -3.79
N THR A 150 -7.94 9.07 -4.19
CA THR A 150 -7.57 8.88 -5.59
C THR A 150 -8.23 7.64 -6.19
N VAL A 151 -8.09 6.48 -5.53
CA VAL A 151 -8.58 5.21 -6.09
C VAL A 151 -10.10 5.07 -6.03
N PHE A 152 -10.77 5.77 -5.12
CA PHE A 152 -12.23 5.81 -5.03
C PHE A 152 -12.86 6.97 -5.80
N SER A 153 -12.06 7.83 -6.42
CA SER A 153 -12.54 9.07 -7.07
C SER A 153 -13.45 9.87 -6.14
N HIS A 154 -13.04 9.99 -4.89
CA HIS A 154 -13.77 10.69 -3.85
C HIS A 154 -12.82 11.63 -3.11
N LYS A 155 -13.23 12.89 -2.96
CA LYS A 155 -12.48 13.87 -2.19
C LYS A 155 -13.21 14.13 -0.87
N SER A 156 -12.48 14.03 0.24
CA SER A 156 -13.02 14.39 1.56
C SER A 156 -13.29 15.89 1.65
N GLU A 157 -14.20 16.28 2.51
CA GLU A 157 -14.46 17.70 2.82
C GLU A 157 -13.26 18.36 3.52
N LEU A 158 -12.58 17.58 4.40
CA LEU A 158 -11.36 18.01 5.08
C LEU A 158 -10.13 17.61 4.28
N SER A 159 -9.08 18.44 4.33
CA SER A 159 -7.79 18.09 3.74
C SER A 159 -7.18 16.86 4.42
N PRO A 160 -6.58 15.94 3.68
CA PRO A 160 -5.85 14.82 4.26
C PRO A 160 -4.77 15.21 5.28
N GLU A 161 -4.26 16.44 5.20
CA GLU A 161 -3.31 17.02 6.14
C GLU A 161 -3.94 17.55 7.43
N ASP A 162 -5.25 17.83 7.43
CA ASP A 162 -5.97 18.43 8.57
C ASP A 162 -6.46 17.36 9.56
N GLN A 163 -5.54 16.54 10.04
CA GLN A 163 -5.81 15.45 10.98
C GLN A 163 -5.46 15.88 12.41
N ILE A 164 -6.40 15.74 13.32
CA ILE A 164 -6.20 16.06 14.74
C ILE A 164 -6.39 14.86 15.68
N TRP A 165 -6.78 13.70 15.14
CA TRP A 165 -7.09 12.51 15.95
C TRP A 165 -5.89 12.02 16.79
N GLN A 166 -4.68 12.16 16.27
CA GLN A 166 -3.44 11.80 16.99
C GLN A 166 -3.32 12.58 18.31
N TRP A 167 -3.61 13.86 18.28
CA TRP A 167 -3.56 14.72 19.44
C TRP A 167 -4.66 14.37 20.45
N ASN A 168 -5.87 14.08 19.96
CA ASN A 168 -6.97 13.67 20.81
C ASN A 168 -6.66 12.34 21.53
N CYS A 169 -6.09 11.36 20.83
CA CYS A 169 -5.70 10.10 21.45
C CYS A 169 -4.59 10.24 22.50
N LEU A 170 -3.62 11.12 22.26
CA LEU A 170 -2.50 11.34 23.19
C LEU A 170 -2.89 12.16 24.44
N LEU A 171 -3.96 12.93 24.38
CA LEU A 171 -4.45 13.74 25.50
C LEU A 171 -5.30 12.94 26.49
N TYR A 172 -5.81 11.77 26.11
CA TYR A 172 -6.66 10.91 26.96
C TYR A 172 -5.93 9.69 27.54
N THR A 173 -4.63 9.56 27.33
CA THR A 173 -3.77 8.53 27.94
C THR A 173 -2.84 9.15 28.97
#